data_f7ac9d9f4f87298a1b591eaeb33204b6
#
_entry.id   f7ac9d9f4f87298a1b591eaeb33204b6
#
_cell.length_a   1.000
_cell.length_b   1.000
_cell.length_c   1.000
_cell.angle_alpha   90.00
_cell.angle_beta   90.00
_cell.angle_gamma   90.00
#
_symmetry.space_group_name_H-M   'P 1'
#
loop_
_entity.id
_entity.type
_entity.pdbx_description
1 polymer ?
#
loop_
_entity_poly.entity_id
_entity_poly.type
_entity_poly.pdbx_seq_one_letter_code
_entity_poly.pdbx_strand_id
1 'polypeptide(L)'
;MKKTLLLTSFILIASSTWAQTALPTGTAVKMKLETTLATFSSKAGDPFSARVTESVVVDGKTVIPIGATVEGRVTKATEPRRIAGKPTIAIFPENLVLPNGDRFMLNASLVDTNARHGTDVNTEGQFKGAGHDGKDLTEIGFGTGGGMLIGGLAGGGKGFVIGGAVGATVTVAHWLGKHRSAMLPAGTELVMELNRPMTMTTANSGQ
;
A
#
# COMPACT_ATOMS: atom_id res chain seq x y z
N MET A 1 9.85 -36.62 76.68
CA MET A 1 10.34 -36.66 75.27
C MET A 1 9.31 -36.00 74.38
N LYS A 2 9.45 -34.71 74.08
CA LYS A 2 8.51 -33.94 73.27
C LYS A 2 9.01 -33.90 71.82
N LYS A 3 8.33 -34.57 70.86
CA LYS A 3 8.63 -34.54 69.48
C LYS A 3 8.00 -33.27 68.86
N THR A 4 8.81 -32.28 68.56
CA THR A 4 8.41 -31.08 67.78
C THR A 4 8.38 -31.44 66.29
N LEU A 5 7.17 -31.39 65.72
CA LEU A 5 6.90 -31.60 64.29
C LEU A 5 7.06 -30.23 63.59
N LEU A 6 8.14 -30.04 62.84
CA LEU A 6 8.40 -28.90 61.99
C LEU A 6 7.62 -29.07 60.68
N LEU A 7 6.55 -28.31 60.53
CA LEU A 7 5.74 -28.21 59.32
C LEU A 7 6.38 -27.18 58.39
N THR A 8 7.22 -27.62 57.45
CA THR A 8 7.78 -26.77 56.39
C THR A 8 6.71 -26.50 55.36
N SER A 9 6.13 -25.32 55.39
CA SER A 9 5.19 -24.82 54.37
C SER A 9 5.97 -24.44 53.14
N PHE A 10 5.86 -25.24 52.05
CA PHE A 10 6.43 -24.96 50.75
C PHE A 10 5.52 -24.02 50.00
N ILE A 11 5.85 -22.71 50.00
CA ILE A 11 5.14 -21.69 49.23
C ILE A 11 5.55 -21.87 47.77
N LEU A 12 4.63 -22.44 46.98
CA LEU A 12 4.74 -22.52 45.51
C LEU A 12 4.50 -21.12 44.91
N ILE A 13 5.56 -20.40 44.59
CA ILE A 13 5.48 -19.15 43.85
C ILE A 13 5.19 -19.52 42.40
N ALA A 14 3.93 -19.39 42.01
CA ALA A 14 3.52 -19.50 40.61
C ALA A 14 4.10 -18.30 39.83
N SER A 15 5.22 -18.52 39.17
CA SER A 15 5.81 -17.56 38.25
C SER A 15 4.88 -17.46 37.04
N SER A 16 4.14 -16.38 36.93
CA SER A 16 3.36 -16.05 35.73
C SER A 16 4.33 -15.80 34.58
N THR A 17 4.59 -16.78 33.74
CA THR A 17 5.36 -16.63 32.52
C THR A 17 4.50 -15.84 31.51
N TRP A 18 4.86 -14.61 31.31
CA TRP A 18 4.27 -13.77 30.26
C TRP A 18 4.71 -14.34 28.91
N ALA A 19 3.79 -14.93 28.18
CA ALA A 19 4.08 -15.44 26.84
C ALA A 19 4.22 -14.25 25.88
N GLN A 20 5.45 -13.89 25.58
CA GLN A 20 5.75 -12.96 24.50
C GLN A 20 5.68 -13.73 23.17
N THR A 21 4.75 -13.35 22.33
CA THR A 21 4.70 -13.87 20.96
C THR A 21 5.36 -12.85 20.05
N ALA A 22 6.43 -13.27 19.38
CA ALA A 22 7.13 -12.43 18.41
C ALA A 22 6.69 -12.80 16.99
N LEU A 23 6.24 -11.82 16.23
CA LEU A 23 6.05 -11.96 14.78
C LEU A 23 7.40 -11.73 14.09
N PRO A 24 7.86 -12.67 13.25
CA PRO A 24 9.12 -12.49 12.54
C PRO A 24 9.00 -11.42 11.42
N THR A 25 10.15 -10.89 11.03
CA THR A 25 10.27 -10.11 9.79
C THR A 25 9.77 -10.93 8.61
N GLY A 26 9.14 -10.28 7.62
CA GLY A 26 8.57 -10.96 6.48
C GLY A 26 7.15 -11.47 6.71
N THR A 27 6.59 -11.30 7.92
CA THR A 27 5.19 -11.66 8.17
C THR A 27 4.26 -10.78 7.34
N ALA A 28 3.47 -11.40 6.48
CA ALA A 28 2.47 -10.72 5.67
C ALA A 28 1.19 -10.47 6.47
N VAL A 29 0.66 -9.26 6.38
CA VAL A 29 -0.61 -8.85 6.98
C VAL A 29 -1.53 -8.35 5.87
N LYS A 30 -2.63 -9.05 5.64
CA LYS A 30 -3.65 -8.67 4.67
C LYS A 30 -4.69 -7.77 5.32
N MET A 31 -4.99 -6.67 4.67
CA MET A 31 -5.90 -5.66 5.18
C MET A 31 -6.68 -4.98 4.07
N LYS A 32 -7.75 -4.33 4.42
CA LYS A 32 -8.59 -3.53 3.52
C LYS A 32 -8.56 -2.09 3.96
N LEU A 33 -8.23 -1.20 3.04
CA LEU A 33 -8.16 0.23 3.28
C LEU A 33 -9.56 0.78 3.63
N GLU A 34 -9.65 1.58 4.69
CA GLU A 34 -10.90 2.25 5.09
C GLU A 34 -10.93 3.71 4.64
N THR A 35 -9.76 4.29 4.42
CA THR A 35 -9.58 5.68 3.97
C THR A 35 -9.26 5.72 2.49
N THR A 36 -9.99 6.51 1.71
CA THR A 36 -9.62 6.74 0.30
C THR A 36 -8.38 7.62 0.21
N LEU A 37 -7.37 7.17 -0.51
CA LEU A 37 -6.15 7.92 -0.78
C LEU A 37 -6.03 8.23 -2.27
N ALA A 38 -5.72 9.48 -2.61
CA ALA A 38 -5.56 9.89 -4.01
C ALA A 38 -4.47 10.96 -4.13
N THR A 39 -3.68 10.90 -5.18
CA THR A 39 -2.56 11.84 -5.38
C THR A 39 -3.00 13.29 -5.52
N PHE A 40 -4.24 13.53 -6.00
CA PHE A 40 -4.80 14.87 -6.18
C PHE A 40 -5.37 15.48 -4.87
N SER A 41 -5.66 14.69 -3.85
CA SER A 41 -6.28 15.15 -2.60
C SER A 41 -5.44 14.87 -1.36
N SER A 42 -4.69 13.77 -1.35
CA SER A 42 -3.88 13.37 -0.20
C SER A 42 -2.54 14.09 -0.17
N LYS A 43 -2.04 14.35 1.04
CA LYS A 43 -0.76 15.00 1.30
C LYS A 43 0.09 14.16 2.24
N ALA A 44 1.40 14.39 2.23
CA ALA A 44 2.27 13.83 3.25
C ALA A 44 1.82 14.30 4.65
N GLY A 45 1.70 13.36 5.58
CA GLY A 45 1.17 13.57 6.92
C GLY A 45 -0.30 13.21 7.10
N ASP A 46 -1.08 13.06 6.03
CA ASP A 46 -2.49 12.68 6.13
C ASP A 46 -2.63 11.29 6.75
N PRO A 47 -3.56 11.10 7.70
CA PRO A 47 -3.79 9.82 8.33
C PRO A 47 -4.52 8.86 7.37
N PHE A 48 -4.25 7.57 7.54
CA PHE A 48 -5.06 6.51 6.93
C PHE A 48 -5.36 5.42 7.96
N SER A 49 -6.43 4.69 7.71
CA SER A 49 -6.78 3.47 8.45
C SER A 49 -7.05 2.31 7.48
N ALA A 50 -6.71 1.11 7.93
CA ALA A 50 -7.02 -0.13 7.23
C ALA A 50 -7.40 -1.21 8.25
N ARG A 51 -8.28 -2.12 7.87
CA ARG A 51 -8.77 -3.20 8.71
C ARG A 51 -8.20 -4.53 8.27
N VAL A 52 -7.65 -5.28 9.20
CA VAL A 52 -7.11 -6.64 8.96
C VAL A 52 -8.25 -7.56 8.54
N THR A 53 -8.07 -8.24 7.41
CA THR A 53 -9.06 -9.14 6.80
C THR A 53 -8.74 -10.61 6.98
N GLU A 54 -7.49 -10.94 7.29
CA GLU A 54 -7.03 -12.31 7.53
C GLU A 54 -6.20 -12.36 8.83
N SER A 55 -6.50 -13.32 9.70
CA SER A 55 -5.77 -13.45 10.96
C SER A 55 -4.33 -13.92 10.73
N VAL A 56 -3.40 -13.35 11.48
CA VAL A 56 -2.01 -13.82 11.51
C VAL A 56 -1.85 -14.77 12.68
N VAL A 57 -1.41 -15.99 12.36
CA VAL A 57 -1.24 -17.09 13.32
C VAL A 57 0.25 -17.42 13.43
N VAL A 58 0.79 -17.49 14.64
CA VAL A 58 2.15 -17.89 14.94
C VAL A 58 2.10 -19.00 16.00
N ASP A 59 2.77 -20.12 15.74
CA ASP A 59 2.80 -21.28 16.64
C ASP A 59 1.38 -21.76 17.08
N GLY A 60 0.43 -21.72 16.16
CA GLY A 60 -0.95 -22.13 16.41
C GLY A 60 -1.80 -21.12 17.21
N LYS A 61 -1.24 -19.97 17.56
CA LYS A 61 -1.96 -18.89 18.26
C LYS A 61 -2.25 -17.73 17.33
N THR A 62 -3.48 -17.23 17.34
CA THR A 62 -3.83 -16.01 16.64
C THR A 62 -3.20 -14.82 17.35
N VAL A 63 -2.27 -14.15 16.66
CA VAL A 63 -1.54 -12.99 17.17
C VAL A 63 -2.20 -11.70 16.71
N ILE A 64 -2.54 -11.61 15.43
CA ILE A 64 -3.32 -10.50 14.90
C ILE A 64 -4.68 -11.06 14.48
N PRO A 65 -5.77 -10.73 15.17
CA PRO A 65 -7.10 -11.18 14.79
C PRO A 65 -7.66 -10.39 13.61
N ILE A 66 -8.61 -10.99 12.90
CA ILE A 66 -9.45 -10.29 11.93
C ILE A 66 -10.15 -9.12 12.63
N GLY A 67 -10.25 -7.97 11.95
CA GLY A 67 -10.87 -6.78 12.49
C GLY A 67 -9.92 -5.87 13.29
N ALA A 68 -8.67 -6.26 13.50
CA ALA A 68 -7.65 -5.35 13.99
C ALA A 68 -7.48 -4.17 13.01
N THR A 69 -7.21 -2.98 13.53
CA THR A 69 -7.06 -1.77 12.73
C THR A 69 -5.59 -1.38 12.62
N VAL A 70 -5.13 -1.13 11.40
CA VAL A 70 -3.83 -0.53 11.15
C VAL A 70 -4.03 0.96 10.90
N GLU A 71 -3.35 1.76 11.70
CA GLU A 71 -3.31 3.22 11.59
C GLU A 71 -1.94 3.65 11.09
N GLY A 72 -1.90 4.66 10.23
CA GLY A 72 -0.64 5.18 9.72
C GLY A 72 -0.81 6.49 8.99
N ARG A 73 0.24 6.91 8.28
CA ARG A 73 0.26 8.18 7.54
C ARG A 73 0.72 7.99 6.11
N VAL A 74 0.22 8.88 5.26
CA VAL A 74 0.76 9.07 3.92
C VAL A 74 2.13 9.73 4.06
N THR A 75 3.18 9.11 3.52
CA THR A 75 4.53 9.69 3.53
C THR A 75 4.82 10.45 2.26
N LYS A 76 4.16 10.08 1.15
CA LYS A 76 4.31 10.73 -0.13
C LYS A 76 3.02 10.62 -0.94
N ALA A 77 2.58 11.73 -1.49
CA ALA A 77 1.56 11.76 -2.54
C ALA A 77 2.06 12.70 -3.64
N THR A 78 2.30 12.17 -4.83
CA THR A 78 2.88 12.94 -5.93
C THR A 78 2.08 12.72 -7.20
N GLU A 79 1.56 13.82 -7.74
CA GLU A 79 0.97 13.86 -9.08
C GLU A 79 2.08 13.81 -10.14
N PRO A 80 1.86 13.15 -11.28
CA PRO A 80 2.80 13.18 -12.39
C PRO A 80 2.91 14.60 -12.94
N ARG A 81 4.10 15.00 -13.34
CA ARG A 81 4.28 16.21 -14.15
C ARG A 81 3.63 15.99 -15.52
N ARG A 82 3.19 17.09 -16.17
CA ARG A 82 2.43 17.04 -17.45
C ARG A 82 3.07 16.20 -18.55
N ILE A 83 4.38 16.02 -18.54
CA ILE A 83 5.14 15.40 -19.64
C ILE A 83 5.73 14.04 -19.24
N ALA A 84 6.01 13.77 -17.96
CA ALA A 84 6.60 12.52 -17.53
C ALA A 84 6.35 12.27 -16.05
N GLY A 85 6.27 11.00 -15.67
CA GLY A 85 6.19 10.55 -14.30
C GLY A 85 4.96 9.67 -14.06
N LYS A 86 5.07 8.85 -13.02
CA LYS A 86 3.95 8.05 -12.51
C LYS A 86 3.43 8.67 -11.23
N PRO A 87 2.11 8.79 -11.05
CA PRO A 87 1.55 9.20 -9.78
C PRO A 87 1.96 8.19 -8.71
N THR A 88 2.37 8.68 -7.56
CA THR A 88 2.92 7.82 -6.50
C THR A 88 2.24 8.13 -5.18
N ILE A 89 1.79 7.10 -4.48
CA ILE A 89 1.33 7.16 -3.10
C ILE A 89 2.23 6.24 -2.28
N ALA A 90 2.84 6.78 -1.24
CA ALA A 90 3.57 6.00 -0.24
C ALA A 90 2.87 6.16 1.10
N ILE A 91 2.68 5.04 1.79
CA ILE A 91 2.04 4.97 3.10
C ILE A 91 2.97 4.30 4.08
N PHE A 92 2.91 4.73 5.32
CA PHE A 92 3.67 4.15 6.41
C PHE A 92 2.73 3.80 7.58
N PRO A 93 2.56 2.50 7.90
CA PRO A 93 1.81 2.08 9.05
C PRO A 93 2.59 2.41 10.32
N GLU A 94 1.93 2.97 11.32
CA GLU A 94 2.53 3.36 12.59
C GLU A 94 2.08 2.46 13.74
N ASN A 95 0.78 2.13 13.77
CA ASN A 95 0.18 1.39 14.86
C ASN A 95 -0.74 0.27 14.36
N LEU A 96 -0.69 -0.84 15.07
CA LEU A 96 -1.68 -1.90 15.02
C LEU A 96 -2.53 -1.81 16.29
N VAL A 97 -3.83 -1.63 16.13
CA VAL A 97 -4.81 -1.57 17.22
C VAL A 97 -5.64 -2.84 17.19
N LEU A 98 -5.55 -3.65 18.24
CA LEU A 98 -6.35 -4.86 18.37
C LEU A 98 -7.79 -4.53 18.78
N PRO A 99 -8.76 -5.43 18.55
CA PRO A 99 -10.15 -5.22 18.95
C PRO A 99 -10.38 -4.99 20.44
N ASN A 100 -9.45 -5.46 21.30
CA ASN A 100 -9.46 -5.21 22.74
C ASN A 100 -8.91 -3.83 23.14
N GLY A 101 -8.43 -3.04 22.18
CA GLY A 101 -7.87 -1.70 22.39
C GLY A 101 -6.35 -1.66 22.59
N ASP A 102 -5.66 -2.80 22.66
CA ASP A 102 -4.20 -2.82 22.76
C ASP A 102 -3.57 -2.24 21.49
N ARG A 103 -2.51 -1.45 21.68
CA ARG A 103 -1.78 -0.78 20.61
C ARG A 103 -0.34 -1.25 20.54
N PHE A 104 0.10 -1.58 19.34
CA PHE A 104 1.47 -2.03 19.08
C PHE A 104 2.06 -1.21 17.94
N MET A 105 3.33 -0.85 18.06
CA MET A 105 4.05 -0.18 16.97
C MET A 105 4.23 -1.14 15.80
N LEU A 106 3.82 -0.73 14.62
CA LEU A 106 3.91 -1.51 13.40
C LEU A 106 4.93 -0.88 12.44
N ASN A 107 5.92 -1.66 12.05
CA ASN A 107 6.88 -1.28 11.01
C ASN A 107 6.78 -2.26 9.85
N ALA A 108 6.06 -1.87 8.81
CA ALA A 108 5.81 -2.70 7.65
C ALA A 108 5.83 -1.85 6.38
N SER A 109 6.04 -2.49 5.24
CA SER A 109 5.95 -1.86 3.92
C SER A 109 4.88 -2.54 3.07
N LEU A 110 4.29 -1.77 2.18
CA LEU A 110 3.34 -2.27 1.20
C LEU A 110 4.10 -3.14 0.18
N VAL A 111 3.65 -4.38 -0.03
CA VAL A 111 4.27 -5.31 -0.99
C VAL A 111 3.33 -5.66 -2.13
N ASP A 112 2.01 -5.60 -1.91
CA ASP A 112 1.03 -5.92 -2.94
C ASP A 112 -0.30 -5.20 -2.71
N THR A 113 -1.09 -5.08 -3.78
CA THR A 113 -2.44 -4.50 -3.75
C THR A 113 -3.28 -5.03 -4.90
N ASN A 114 -4.60 -5.18 -4.68
CA ASN A 114 -5.56 -5.49 -5.73
C ASN A 114 -6.05 -4.27 -6.53
N ALA A 115 -5.38 -3.14 -6.41
CA ALA A 115 -5.70 -1.95 -7.18
C ALA A 115 -5.57 -2.23 -8.70
N ARG A 116 -6.35 -1.48 -9.50
CA ARG A 116 -6.61 -1.75 -10.93
C ARG A 116 -5.33 -1.92 -11.77
N HIS A 117 -5.46 -2.63 -12.92
CA HIS A 117 -4.42 -2.86 -13.92
C HIS A 117 -3.64 -1.58 -14.29
N GLY A 118 -2.32 -1.72 -14.41
CA GLY A 118 -1.39 -0.62 -14.71
C GLY A 118 -0.84 0.07 -13.46
N THR A 119 -1.21 -0.42 -12.30
CA THR A 119 -0.66 0.01 -11.01
C THR A 119 0.32 -1.05 -10.50
N ASP A 120 1.35 -0.62 -9.81
CA ASP A 120 2.41 -1.48 -9.31
C ASP A 120 2.88 -1.00 -7.92
N VAL A 121 3.36 -1.93 -7.11
CA VAL A 121 4.07 -1.60 -5.88
C VAL A 121 5.55 -1.80 -6.15
N ASN A 122 6.34 -0.73 -6.02
CA ASN A 122 7.77 -0.83 -6.22
C ASN A 122 8.47 -1.47 -5.01
N THR A 123 9.74 -1.80 -5.19
CA THR A 123 10.60 -2.38 -4.13
C THR A 123 10.75 -1.48 -2.88
N GLU A 124 10.39 -0.20 -2.98
CA GLU A 124 10.39 0.76 -1.87
C GLU A 124 9.04 0.79 -1.12
N GLY A 125 8.09 -0.10 -1.44
CA GLY A 125 6.76 -0.14 -0.83
C GLY A 125 5.85 1.02 -1.23
N GLN A 126 6.11 1.67 -2.38
CA GLN A 126 5.30 2.77 -2.86
C GLN A 126 4.34 2.28 -3.94
N PHE A 127 3.07 2.63 -3.82
CA PHE A 127 2.07 2.43 -4.86
C PHE A 127 2.31 3.41 -6.00
N LYS A 128 2.48 2.89 -7.20
CA LYS A 128 2.62 3.68 -8.44
C LYS A 128 1.40 3.46 -9.31
N GLY A 129 0.71 4.54 -9.63
CA GLY A 129 -0.40 4.52 -10.59
C GLY A 129 0.08 4.41 -12.03
N ALA A 130 -0.87 4.19 -12.94
CA ALA A 130 -0.62 4.20 -14.38
C ALA A 130 -0.12 5.59 -14.80
N GLY A 131 1.13 5.66 -15.19
CA GLY A 131 1.77 6.91 -15.66
C GLY A 131 1.92 6.95 -17.17
N HIS A 132 2.55 8.00 -17.67
CA HIS A 132 3.02 8.06 -19.04
C HIS A 132 4.26 7.18 -19.17
N ASP A 133 4.20 6.16 -19.99
CA ASP A 133 5.28 5.24 -20.30
C ASP A 133 5.69 5.30 -21.78
N GLY A 134 6.66 4.46 -22.18
CA GLY A 134 7.12 4.43 -23.56
C GLY A 134 6.05 4.08 -24.59
N LYS A 135 4.94 3.46 -24.19
CA LYS A 135 3.80 3.15 -25.06
C LYS A 135 3.03 4.40 -25.44
N ASP A 136 2.92 5.37 -24.53
CA ASP A 136 2.28 6.65 -24.82
C ASP A 136 3.07 7.45 -25.86
N LEU A 137 4.40 7.37 -25.87
CA LEU A 137 5.25 7.96 -26.91
C LEU A 137 5.04 7.31 -28.26
N THR A 138 4.81 5.99 -28.29
CA THR A 138 4.49 5.26 -29.51
C THR A 138 3.12 5.70 -30.05
N GLU A 139 2.12 5.91 -29.20
CA GLU A 139 0.79 6.43 -29.58
C GLU A 139 0.91 7.81 -30.27
N ILE A 140 1.75 8.71 -29.75
CA ILE A 140 2.03 10.00 -30.40
C ILE A 140 2.69 9.79 -31.78
N GLY A 141 3.65 8.87 -31.87
CA GLY A 141 4.32 8.54 -33.12
C GLY A 141 3.34 8.00 -34.17
N PHE A 142 2.44 7.10 -33.79
CA PHE A 142 1.42 6.58 -34.70
C PHE A 142 0.40 7.64 -35.11
N GLY A 143 -0.05 8.51 -34.18
CA GLY A 143 -0.97 9.60 -34.52
C GLY A 143 -0.39 10.58 -35.54
N THR A 144 0.89 10.97 -35.37
CA THR A 144 1.61 11.81 -36.30
C THR A 144 1.82 11.12 -37.65
N GLY A 145 2.29 9.86 -37.63
CA GLY A 145 2.52 9.08 -38.84
C GLY A 145 1.23 8.81 -39.62
N GLY A 146 0.14 8.47 -38.93
CA GLY A 146 -1.18 8.26 -39.54
C GLY A 146 -1.69 9.52 -40.21
N GLY A 147 -1.60 10.69 -39.56
CA GLY A 147 -1.96 11.96 -40.13
C GLY A 147 -1.16 12.32 -41.39
N MET A 148 0.15 12.04 -41.40
CA MET A 148 1.00 12.22 -42.58
C MET A 148 0.59 11.35 -43.73
N LEU A 149 0.28 10.07 -43.52
CA LEU A 149 -0.12 9.15 -44.58
C LEU A 149 -1.46 9.59 -45.21
N ILE A 150 -2.46 9.87 -44.40
CA ILE A 150 -3.78 10.30 -44.88
C ILE A 150 -3.67 11.63 -45.60
N GLY A 151 -2.94 12.59 -45.06
CA GLY A 151 -2.73 13.89 -45.67
C GLY A 151 -1.95 13.80 -46.98
N GLY A 152 -0.93 12.92 -47.04
CA GLY A 152 -0.09 12.67 -48.22
C GLY A 152 -0.89 12.06 -49.39
N LEU A 153 -1.77 11.12 -49.09
CA LEU A 153 -2.66 10.50 -50.11
C LEU A 153 -3.69 11.47 -50.66
N ALA A 154 -4.21 12.39 -49.81
CA ALA A 154 -5.24 13.35 -50.19
C ALA A 154 -4.71 14.63 -50.85
N GLY A 155 -3.51 15.10 -50.48
CA GLY A 155 -3.00 16.43 -50.87
C GLY A 155 -1.52 16.44 -51.26
N GLY A 156 -0.90 15.27 -51.53
CA GLY A 156 0.50 15.18 -51.91
C GLY A 156 1.44 15.73 -50.84
N GLY A 157 2.56 16.30 -51.23
CA GLY A 157 3.59 16.81 -50.29
C GLY A 157 3.09 17.87 -49.29
N LYS A 158 2.21 18.75 -49.72
CA LYS A 158 1.57 19.74 -48.83
C LYS A 158 0.60 19.11 -47.83
N GLY A 159 -0.18 18.14 -48.30
CA GLY A 159 -1.08 17.36 -47.45
C GLY A 159 -0.36 16.51 -46.45
N PHE A 160 0.81 15.98 -46.79
CA PHE A 160 1.68 15.22 -45.90
C PHE A 160 2.12 16.09 -44.69
N VAL A 161 2.59 17.31 -44.92
CA VAL A 161 3.05 18.21 -43.85
C VAL A 161 1.86 18.68 -42.99
N ILE A 162 0.75 19.05 -43.59
CA ILE A 162 -0.43 19.51 -42.88
C ILE A 162 -1.04 18.35 -42.08
N GLY A 163 -1.18 17.17 -42.68
CA GLY A 163 -1.71 15.97 -42.01
C GLY A 163 -0.87 15.54 -40.83
N GLY A 164 0.48 15.62 -40.93
CA GLY A 164 1.38 15.37 -39.84
C GLY A 164 1.24 16.39 -38.70
N ALA A 165 1.14 17.66 -39.03
CA ALA A 165 0.97 18.73 -38.04
C ALA A 165 -0.39 18.60 -37.29
N VAL A 166 -1.46 18.33 -38.01
CA VAL A 166 -2.80 18.12 -37.41
C VAL A 166 -2.81 16.84 -36.57
N GLY A 167 -2.28 15.73 -37.08
CA GLY A 167 -2.21 14.46 -36.35
C GLY A 167 -1.41 14.59 -35.05
N ALA A 168 -0.25 15.26 -35.10
CA ALA A 168 0.55 15.53 -33.92
C ALA A 168 -0.20 16.39 -32.88
N THR A 169 -0.87 17.46 -33.33
CA THR A 169 -1.58 18.39 -32.43
C THR A 169 -2.74 17.69 -31.70
N VAL A 170 -3.55 16.91 -32.41
CA VAL A 170 -4.66 16.17 -31.82
C VAL A 170 -4.17 15.12 -30.83
N THR A 171 -3.14 14.36 -31.20
CA THR A 171 -2.59 13.31 -30.32
C THR A 171 -1.95 13.90 -29.07
N VAL A 172 -1.18 14.98 -29.20
CA VAL A 172 -0.54 15.68 -28.05
C VAL A 172 -1.61 16.32 -27.16
N ALA A 173 -2.65 16.95 -27.72
CA ALA A 173 -3.75 17.53 -26.94
C ALA A 173 -4.50 16.44 -26.16
N HIS A 174 -4.80 15.30 -26.81
CA HIS A 174 -5.43 14.16 -26.15
C HIS A 174 -4.53 13.59 -25.04
N TRP A 175 -3.24 13.43 -25.29
CA TRP A 175 -2.25 12.96 -24.33
C TRP A 175 -2.09 13.91 -23.12
N LEU A 176 -2.03 15.22 -23.35
CA LEU A 176 -1.97 16.24 -22.29
C LEU A 176 -3.28 16.33 -21.49
N GLY A 177 -4.41 15.96 -22.07
CA GLY A 177 -5.72 15.94 -21.40
C GLY A 177 -5.92 14.73 -20.49
N LYS A 178 -5.13 13.68 -20.64
CA LYS A 178 -5.18 12.48 -19.77
C LYS A 178 -4.52 12.80 -18.42
N HIS A 179 -5.27 13.35 -17.47
CA HIS A 179 -4.83 13.46 -16.08
C HIS A 179 -4.87 12.05 -15.46
N ARG A 180 -3.71 11.49 -15.20
CA ARG A 180 -3.58 10.17 -14.60
C ARG A 180 -3.19 10.33 -13.14
N SER A 181 -4.18 10.54 -12.29
CA SER A 181 -4.00 10.49 -10.84
C SER A 181 -4.05 9.04 -10.36
N ALA A 182 -3.25 8.69 -9.36
CA ALA A 182 -3.40 7.43 -8.66
C ALA A 182 -4.44 7.57 -7.55
N MET A 183 -5.27 6.56 -7.41
CA MET A 183 -6.27 6.49 -6.35
C MET A 183 -6.34 5.06 -5.79
N LEU A 184 -6.30 4.97 -4.48
CA LEU A 184 -6.58 3.80 -3.68
C LEU A 184 -7.92 4.06 -2.96
N PRO A 185 -9.04 3.61 -3.50
CA PRO A 185 -10.33 3.81 -2.86
C PRO A 185 -10.43 3.00 -1.56
N ALA A 186 -11.26 3.46 -0.64
CA ALA A 186 -11.66 2.64 0.49
C ALA A 186 -12.18 1.28 -0.03
N GLY A 187 -11.83 0.20 0.66
CA GLY A 187 -12.11 -1.16 0.22
C GLY A 187 -10.98 -1.81 -0.61
N THR A 188 -9.94 -1.07 -0.99
CA THR A 188 -8.76 -1.66 -1.65
C THR A 188 -8.06 -2.62 -0.70
N GLU A 189 -7.74 -3.81 -1.18
CA GLU A 189 -6.94 -4.78 -0.45
C GLU A 189 -5.47 -4.44 -0.55
N LEU A 190 -4.80 -4.49 0.59
CA LEU A 190 -3.38 -4.22 0.75
C LEU A 190 -2.72 -5.41 1.44
N VAL A 191 -1.55 -5.78 0.98
CA VAL A 191 -0.67 -6.72 1.68
C VAL A 191 0.54 -5.95 2.14
N MET A 192 0.73 -5.90 3.45
CA MET A 192 1.92 -5.32 4.07
C MET A 192 2.79 -6.41 4.68
N GLU A 193 4.09 -6.23 4.58
CA GLU A 193 5.08 -7.14 5.13
C GLU A 193 5.90 -6.46 6.22
N LEU A 194 6.09 -7.13 7.37
CA LEU A 194 6.85 -6.61 8.49
C LEU A 194 8.32 -6.47 8.12
N ASN A 195 8.86 -5.27 8.27
CA ASN A 195 10.29 -4.97 8.07
C ASN A 195 11.15 -5.33 9.30
N ARG A 196 10.52 -5.43 10.48
CA ARG A 196 11.17 -5.76 11.73
C ARG A 196 10.32 -6.72 12.56
N PRO A 197 10.94 -7.58 13.38
CA PRO A 197 10.18 -8.41 14.30
C PRO A 197 9.35 -7.53 15.23
N MET A 198 8.09 -7.93 15.47
CA MET A 198 7.19 -7.25 16.39
C MET A 198 6.87 -8.17 17.56
N THR A 199 7.18 -7.72 18.77
CA THR A 199 6.81 -8.42 20.02
C THR A 199 5.46 -7.91 20.51
N MET A 200 4.53 -8.83 20.69
CA MET A 200 3.22 -8.55 21.28
C MET A 200 3.17 -9.24 22.65
N THR A 201 3.02 -8.43 23.70
CA THR A 201 2.76 -8.95 25.04
C THR A 201 1.26 -8.93 25.24
N THR A 202 0.61 -10.08 25.09
CA THR A 202 -0.80 -10.21 25.46
C THR A 202 -0.87 -10.28 26.98
N ALA A 203 -1.47 -9.29 27.61
CA ALA A 203 -1.93 -9.43 28.98
C ALA A 203 -2.94 -10.59 28.98
N ASN A 204 -2.56 -11.71 29.58
CA ASN A 204 -3.45 -12.85 29.73
C ASN A 204 -4.61 -12.38 30.62
N SER A 205 -5.74 -12.01 30.04
CA SER A 205 -6.99 -11.82 30.78
C SER A 205 -7.42 -13.22 31.23
N GLY A 206 -6.87 -13.61 32.38
CA GLY A 206 -7.32 -14.78 33.11
C GLY A 206 -8.78 -14.61 33.51
N GLN A 207 -9.59 -15.49 33.01
CA GLN A 207 -10.83 -15.91 33.67
C GLN A 207 -10.63 -17.34 34.12
#